data_d6d465861743d21f975598633b55ae75
#
_entry.id   d6d465861743d21f975598633b55ae75
#
_cell.length_a   1.000
_cell.length_b   1.000
_cell.length_c   1.000
_cell.angle_alpha   90.00
_cell.angle_beta   90.00
_cell.angle_gamma   90.00
#
_symmetry.space_group_name_H-M   'P 1'
#
loop_
_entity.id
_entity.type
_entity.pdbx_description
1 polymer ?
#
loop_
_entity_poly.entity_id
_entity_poly.type
_entity_poly.pdbx_seq_one_letter_code
_entity_poly.pdbx_strand_id
1 'polypeptide(L)'
;GDVVRVAIPIEVPRTRAGGRKHEGVVDLIVRLADEADEADDEVAPRRLAMFRGPGMVVAQREYGRLAGLRPFHALLACGEGRVPDQPSEADRAIEQFLRASEPPGHDRWEVTPALRDGWQRGYASVIPQLWDRVARALRELLAPVAEVGAPGPERLRKRFALGRSGGSKSSSSGPFSVRELAAELVEGRWSFSGRVQPRRRAQAWQATIELHSCGEDGSAVEQLDIAELWLEPVVEF
;
A
#
# COMPACT_ATOMS: atom_id res chain seq x y z
N GLY A 1 19.18 -13.09 1.77
CA GLY A 1 17.81 -12.96 2.26
C GLY A 1 16.85 -13.80 1.44
N ASP A 2 15.73 -14.21 2.02
CA ASP A 2 14.74 -15.03 1.35
C ASP A 2 14.10 -14.27 0.18
N VAL A 3 13.93 -14.94 -0.94
CA VAL A 3 13.27 -14.42 -2.13
C VAL A 3 11.85 -14.94 -2.17
N VAL A 4 10.88 -14.05 -2.23
CA VAL A 4 9.45 -14.38 -2.35
C VAL A 4 8.97 -14.05 -3.76
N ARG A 5 8.23 -14.96 -4.38
CA ARG A 5 7.59 -14.77 -5.68
C ARG A 5 6.08 -14.80 -5.51
N VAL A 6 5.41 -13.77 -6.04
CA VAL A 6 3.95 -13.63 -6.00
C VAL A 6 3.43 -13.46 -7.43
N ALA A 7 2.47 -14.30 -7.81
CA ALA A 7 1.77 -14.21 -9.09
C ALA A 7 0.68 -13.12 -9.00
N ILE A 8 0.83 -12.06 -9.78
CA ILE A 8 -0.14 -10.96 -9.88
C ILE A 8 -1.02 -11.19 -11.11
N PRO A 9 -2.32 -11.37 -10.97
CA PRO A 9 -3.19 -11.57 -12.11
C PRO A 9 -3.27 -10.31 -12.97
N ILE A 10 -3.25 -10.51 -14.28
CA ILE A 10 -3.42 -9.47 -15.30
C ILE A 10 -4.39 -9.96 -16.38
N GLU A 11 -5.21 -9.04 -16.85
CA GLU A 11 -6.21 -9.31 -17.87
C GLU A 11 -6.00 -8.36 -19.04
N VAL A 12 -5.72 -8.94 -20.21
CA VAL A 12 -5.50 -8.19 -21.45
C VAL A 12 -6.76 -8.28 -22.32
N PRO A 13 -7.36 -7.14 -22.71
CA PRO A 13 -8.55 -7.12 -23.56
C PRO A 13 -8.23 -7.66 -24.97
N ARG A 14 -9.28 -7.94 -25.72
CA ARG A 14 -9.17 -8.36 -27.12
C ARG A 14 -8.54 -7.26 -27.96
N THR A 15 -7.80 -7.66 -29.00
CA THR A 15 -7.38 -6.73 -30.05
C THR A 15 -8.56 -6.33 -30.91
N ARG A 16 -8.48 -5.18 -31.58
CA ARG A 16 -9.52 -4.75 -32.54
C ARG A 16 -9.55 -5.61 -33.80
N ALA A 17 -8.42 -6.23 -34.16
CA ALA A 17 -8.33 -7.17 -35.28
C ALA A 17 -9.07 -8.50 -35.02
N GLY A 18 -9.53 -8.74 -33.78
CA GLY A 18 -10.18 -9.98 -33.37
C GLY A 18 -9.41 -10.68 -32.26
N GLY A 19 -9.73 -11.94 -32.01
CA GLY A 19 -9.10 -12.75 -30.97
C GLY A 19 -9.93 -12.80 -29.69
N ARG A 20 -9.33 -13.35 -28.64
CA ARG A 20 -9.95 -13.50 -27.32
C ARG A 20 -9.30 -12.56 -26.29
N LYS A 21 -9.99 -12.36 -25.21
CA LYS A 21 -9.45 -11.80 -23.99
C LYS A 21 -8.46 -12.82 -23.40
N HIS A 22 -7.34 -12.36 -22.89
CA HIS A 22 -6.35 -13.22 -22.24
C HIS A 22 -6.26 -12.89 -20.75
N GLU A 23 -6.34 -13.93 -19.95
CA GLU A 23 -6.08 -13.88 -18.52
C GLU A 23 -4.75 -14.56 -18.26
N GLY A 24 -3.88 -13.90 -17.53
CA GLY A 24 -2.55 -14.40 -17.22
C GLY A 24 -2.03 -13.83 -15.91
N VAL A 25 -0.77 -14.00 -15.68
CA VAL A 25 -0.09 -13.49 -14.48
C VAL A 25 1.22 -12.81 -14.86
N VAL A 26 1.63 -11.88 -14.03
CA VAL A 26 3.00 -11.36 -13.97
C VAL A 26 3.59 -11.74 -12.62
N ASP A 27 4.90 -11.92 -12.55
CA ASP A 27 5.55 -12.36 -11.33
C ASP A 27 6.23 -11.19 -10.64
N LEU A 28 5.77 -10.90 -9.44
CA LEU A 28 6.44 -10.00 -8.52
C LEU A 28 7.41 -10.82 -7.66
N ILE A 29 8.69 -10.55 -7.80
CA ILE A 29 9.77 -11.21 -7.08
C ILE A 29 10.35 -10.18 -6.12
N VAL A 30 10.38 -10.48 -4.82
CA VAL A 30 10.78 -9.56 -3.77
C VAL A 30 11.82 -10.20 -2.87
N ARG A 31 12.90 -9.49 -2.59
CA ARG A 31 13.92 -9.82 -1.58
C ARG A 31 14.00 -8.66 -0.57
N LEU A 32 14.06 -8.97 0.71
CA LEU A 32 14.39 -7.97 1.72
C LEU A 32 15.84 -7.53 1.52
N ALA A 33 16.07 -6.22 1.60
CA ALA A 33 17.41 -5.68 1.64
C ALA A 33 18.05 -5.97 3.00
N ASP A 34 19.34 -6.21 2.98
CA ASP A 34 20.17 -6.35 4.19
C ASP A 34 21.11 -5.15 4.36
N GLU A 35 21.91 -5.15 5.44
CA GLU A 35 22.83 -4.06 5.72
C GLU A 35 23.91 -3.87 4.63
N ALA A 36 24.27 -4.93 3.92
CA ALA A 36 25.22 -4.84 2.82
C ALA A 36 24.61 -4.13 1.60
N ASP A 37 23.32 -4.33 1.32
CA ASP A 37 22.60 -3.65 0.26
C ASP A 37 22.47 -2.13 0.52
N GLU A 38 22.40 -1.71 1.79
CA GLU A 38 22.31 -0.29 2.15
C GLU A 38 23.65 0.46 1.97
N ALA A 39 24.76 -0.26 1.91
CA ALA A 39 26.08 0.31 1.69
C ALA A 39 26.43 0.49 0.21
N ASP A 40 25.63 -0.06 -0.70
CA ASP A 40 25.84 0.02 -2.15
C ASP A 40 24.95 1.11 -2.77
N ASP A 41 25.54 2.25 -3.07
CA ASP A 41 24.86 3.39 -3.71
C ASP A 41 24.33 3.09 -5.11
N GLU A 42 24.87 2.06 -5.80
CA GLU A 42 24.41 1.69 -7.15
C GLU A 42 23.07 0.95 -7.11
N VAL A 43 22.79 0.23 -6.03
CA VAL A 43 21.57 -0.58 -5.87
C VAL A 43 20.74 -0.09 -4.70
N ALA A 44 20.25 1.13 -4.79
CA ALA A 44 19.43 1.71 -3.74
C ALA A 44 18.19 0.84 -3.44
N PRO A 45 17.92 0.51 -2.17
CA PRO A 45 16.75 -0.27 -1.78
C PRO A 45 15.43 0.48 -2.08
N ARG A 46 14.31 -0.23 -1.99
CA ARG A 46 12.95 0.26 -2.29
C ARG A 46 12.70 0.57 -3.76
N ARG A 47 13.36 -0.17 -4.64
CA ARG A 47 13.17 -0.09 -6.08
C ARG A 47 12.51 -1.35 -6.62
N LEU A 48 11.63 -1.15 -7.58
CA LEU A 48 11.01 -2.19 -8.40
C LEU A 48 11.50 -2.01 -9.82
N ALA A 49 12.26 -2.97 -10.35
CA ALA A 49 12.63 -3.04 -11.74
C ALA A 49 11.58 -3.82 -12.54
N MET A 50 11.21 -3.31 -13.69
CA MET A 50 10.18 -3.89 -14.56
C MET A 50 10.85 -4.54 -15.77
N PHE A 51 10.57 -5.83 -15.95
CA PHE A 51 11.12 -6.63 -17.03
C PHE A 51 10.02 -7.16 -17.95
N ARG A 52 10.29 -7.16 -19.22
CA ARG A 52 9.55 -7.89 -20.24
C ARG A 52 10.48 -8.46 -21.32
N GLY A 53 9.93 -9.31 -22.18
CA GLY A 53 10.70 -9.95 -23.23
C GLY A 53 11.91 -10.71 -22.69
N PRO A 54 12.93 -10.95 -23.49
CA PRO A 54 14.14 -11.68 -23.08
C PRO A 54 15.08 -10.84 -22.21
N GLY A 55 14.58 -10.30 -21.07
CA GLY A 55 15.41 -9.59 -20.11
C GLY A 55 15.52 -8.07 -20.32
N MET A 56 14.60 -7.46 -21.08
CA MET A 56 14.57 -6.01 -21.24
C MET A 56 14.03 -5.33 -19.98
N VAL A 57 14.85 -4.48 -19.36
CA VAL A 57 14.41 -3.56 -18.28
C VAL A 57 13.72 -2.36 -18.92
N VAL A 58 12.43 -2.22 -18.67
CA VAL A 58 11.63 -1.10 -19.19
C VAL A 58 11.84 0.13 -18.33
N ALA A 59 11.72 -0.03 -17.01
CA ALA A 59 11.87 1.07 -16.09
C ALA A 59 12.18 0.58 -14.67
N GLN A 60 12.60 1.51 -13.83
CA GLN A 60 12.69 1.33 -12.39
C GLN A 60 11.74 2.31 -11.70
N ARG A 61 10.98 1.79 -10.73
CA ARG A 61 10.05 2.60 -9.95
C ARG A 61 10.49 2.63 -8.49
N GLU A 62 10.58 3.83 -7.96
CA GLU A 62 10.93 4.03 -6.55
C GLU A 62 9.70 4.01 -5.65
N TYR A 63 9.84 3.31 -4.53
CA TYR A 63 8.81 3.20 -3.48
C TYR A 63 9.26 3.86 -2.18
N GLY A 64 10.11 4.88 -2.26
CA GLY A 64 10.71 5.55 -1.10
C GLY A 64 9.72 6.18 -0.10
N ARG A 65 8.46 6.38 -0.49
CA ARG A 65 7.42 7.01 0.34
C ARG A 65 6.43 6.05 0.98
N LEU A 66 6.61 4.75 0.83
CA LEU A 66 5.81 3.77 1.58
C LEU A 66 6.38 3.67 3.00
N ALA A 67 5.99 4.65 3.84
CA ALA A 67 6.42 4.70 5.22
C ALA A 67 6.07 3.39 5.96
N GLY A 68 7.01 2.87 6.74
CA GLY A 68 6.81 1.66 7.53
C GLY A 68 7.10 0.34 6.83
N LEU A 69 7.45 0.33 5.53
CA LEU A 69 7.89 -0.89 4.87
C LEU A 69 9.39 -1.13 5.08
N ARG A 70 9.75 -2.39 5.30
CA ARG A 70 11.14 -2.82 5.36
C ARG A 70 11.84 -2.54 4.02
N PRO A 71 13.14 -2.20 4.00
CA PRO A 71 13.91 -2.05 2.77
C PRO A 71 13.86 -3.33 1.93
N PHE A 72 13.76 -3.20 0.61
CA PHE A 72 13.60 -4.33 -0.30
C PHE A 72 14.11 -4.02 -1.70
N HIS A 73 14.39 -5.08 -2.45
CA HIS A 73 14.58 -5.08 -3.89
C HIS A 73 13.46 -5.88 -4.53
N ALA A 74 12.91 -5.40 -5.62
CA ALA A 74 11.83 -6.10 -6.30
C ALA A 74 12.00 -6.11 -7.82
N LEU A 75 11.54 -7.19 -8.44
CA LEU A 75 11.45 -7.36 -9.88
C LEU A 75 10.01 -7.67 -10.25
N LEU A 76 9.51 -7.05 -11.31
CA LEU A 76 8.25 -7.41 -11.93
C LEU A 76 8.54 -8.03 -13.31
N ALA A 77 8.47 -9.35 -13.40
CA ALA A 77 8.68 -10.09 -14.64
C ALA A 77 7.36 -10.27 -15.38
N CYS A 78 7.26 -9.73 -16.58
CA CYS A 78 6.05 -9.66 -17.36
C CYS A 78 6.20 -10.33 -18.73
N GLY A 79 5.08 -10.79 -19.28
CA GLY A 79 5.02 -11.33 -20.61
C GLY A 79 6.00 -12.49 -20.83
N GLU A 80 6.72 -12.47 -21.93
CA GLU A 80 7.71 -13.49 -22.26
C GLU A 80 8.90 -13.49 -21.28
N GLY A 81 9.19 -12.38 -20.58
CA GLY A 81 10.22 -12.31 -19.55
C GLY A 81 9.94 -13.15 -18.31
N ARG A 82 8.69 -13.57 -18.10
CA ARG A 82 8.28 -14.43 -16.98
C ARG A 82 8.76 -15.87 -17.15
N VAL A 83 8.64 -16.43 -18.37
CA VAL A 83 9.04 -17.79 -18.73
C VAL A 83 9.71 -17.75 -20.11
N PRO A 84 10.97 -17.33 -20.20
CA PRO A 84 11.63 -17.07 -21.49
C PRO A 84 11.68 -18.27 -22.43
N ASP A 85 11.89 -19.46 -21.88
CA ASP A 85 12.09 -20.66 -22.69
C ASP A 85 10.79 -21.19 -23.33
N GLN A 86 9.66 -21.04 -22.63
CA GLN A 86 8.36 -21.57 -23.06
C GLN A 86 7.21 -20.61 -22.68
N PRO A 87 7.12 -19.42 -23.28
CA PRO A 87 6.04 -18.50 -22.98
C PRO A 87 4.69 -19.06 -23.46
N SER A 88 3.69 -18.99 -22.58
CA SER A 88 2.31 -19.37 -22.90
C SER A 88 1.68 -18.39 -23.90
N GLU A 89 0.51 -18.69 -24.40
CA GLU A 89 -0.27 -17.78 -25.24
C GLU A 89 -0.63 -16.48 -24.45
N ALA A 90 -0.96 -16.63 -23.16
CA ALA A 90 -1.23 -15.49 -22.30
C ALA A 90 0.00 -14.61 -22.09
N ASP A 91 1.20 -15.22 -21.90
CA ASP A 91 2.45 -14.46 -21.77
C ASP A 91 2.75 -13.66 -23.04
N ARG A 92 2.54 -14.24 -24.23
CA ARG A 92 2.71 -13.53 -25.50
C ARG A 92 1.70 -12.38 -25.67
N ALA A 93 0.45 -12.61 -25.27
CA ALA A 93 -0.57 -11.56 -25.32
C ALA A 93 -0.25 -10.40 -24.36
N ILE A 94 0.24 -10.72 -23.14
CA ILE A 94 0.71 -9.73 -22.18
C ILE A 94 1.91 -8.97 -22.74
N GLU A 95 2.88 -9.68 -23.31
CA GLU A 95 4.04 -9.07 -23.96
C GLU A 95 3.63 -8.08 -25.05
N GLN A 96 2.75 -8.49 -25.96
CA GLN A 96 2.26 -7.64 -27.03
C GLN A 96 1.55 -6.39 -26.50
N PHE A 97 0.72 -6.56 -25.45
CA PHE A 97 0.02 -5.45 -24.81
C PHE A 97 0.98 -4.45 -24.16
N LEU A 98 1.94 -4.95 -23.37
CA LEU A 98 2.93 -4.11 -22.68
C LEU A 98 3.83 -3.37 -23.66
N ARG A 99 4.27 -4.02 -24.74
CA ARG A 99 5.03 -3.35 -25.82
C ARG A 99 4.23 -2.20 -26.44
N ALA A 100 2.96 -2.41 -26.68
CA ALA A 100 2.10 -1.35 -27.22
C ALA A 100 1.79 -0.24 -26.20
N SER A 101 2.00 -0.49 -24.90
CA SER A 101 1.86 0.51 -23.84
C SER A 101 3.13 1.34 -23.60
N GLU A 102 4.20 1.08 -24.33
CA GLU A 102 5.44 1.83 -24.22
C GLU A 102 5.45 3.03 -25.17
N PRO A 103 5.80 4.23 -24.68
CA PRO A 103 6.10 5.36 -25.54
C PRO A 103 7.43 5.10 -26.30
N PRO A 104 7.79 5.93 -27.27
CA PRO A 104 9.02 5.77 -28.05
C PRO A 104 10.32 5.70 -27.21
N GLY A 105 10.31 6.24 -25.98
CA GLY A 105 11.45 6.16 -25.06
C GLY A 105 11.61 4.81 -24.38
N HIS A 106 10.62 3.93 -24.47
CA HIS A 106 10.60 2.61 -23.83
C HIS A 106 10.94 2.61 -22.33
N ASP A 107 10.54 3.67 -21.64
CA ASP A 107 10.93 3.98 -20.25
C ASP A 107 9.80 3.85 -19.23
N ARG A 108 8.58 3.51 -19.67
CA ARG A 108 7.39 3.34 -18.84
C ARG A 108 6.26 2.64 -19.59
N TRP A 109 5.23 2.28 -18.84
CA TRP A 109 3.97 1.81 -19.43
C TRP A 109 2.88 2.85 -19.20
N GLU A 110 2.24 3.26 -20.28
CA GLU A 110 1.16 4.25 -20.28
C GLU A 110 0.12 3.96 -21.38
N VAL A 111 -0.94 4.73 -21.40
CA VAL A 111 -1.95 4.63 -22.47
C VAL A 111 -1.42 5.35 -23.72
N THR A 112 -0.94 4.58 -24.68
CA THR A 112 -0.40 5.07 -25.96
C THR A 112 -1.47 5.11 -27.06
N PRO A 113 -1.22 5.80 -28.18
CA PRO A 113 -2.04 5.66 -29.39
C PRO A 113 -2.11 4.22 -29.90
N ALA A 114 -1.01 3.46 -29.85
CA ALA A 114 -0.97 2.06 -30.26
C ALA A 114 -1.94 1.17 -29.46
N LEU A 115 -2.07 1.39 -28.14
CA LEU A 115 -3.10 0.72 -27.34
C LEU A 115 -4.51 1.11 -27.75
N ARG A 116 -4.76 2.39 -27.96
CA ARG A 116 -6.07 2.91 -28.37
C ARG A 116 -6.53 2.32 -29.70
N ASP A 117 -5.61 2.23 -30.65
CA ASP A 117 -5.89 1.78 -32.01
C ASP A 117 -5.90 0.26 -32.14
N GLY A 118 -5.11 -0.45 -31.30
CA GLY A 118 -4.92 -1.90 -31.36
C GLY A 118 -5.88 -2.71 -30.50
N TRP A 119 -6.41 -2.18 -29.39
CA TRP A 119 -7.19 -2.93 -28.41
C TRP A 119 -8.63 -2.44 -28.26
N GLN A 120 -9.50 -3.35 -27.81
CA GLN A 120 -10.88 -3.05 -27.50
C GLN A 120 -11.02 -2.36 -26.15
N ARG A 121 -12.24 -1.96 -25.80
CA ARG A 121 -12.59 -1.28 -24.56
C ARG A 121 -11.98 -1.99 -23.33
N GLY A 122 -11.46 -1.23 -22.37
CA GLY A 122 -10.84 -1.74 -21.15
C GLY A 122 -9.31 -1.64 -21.13
N TYR A 123 -8.65 -1.42 -22.27
CA TYR A 123 -7.19 -1.30 -22.34
C TYR A 123 -6.61 -0.24 -21.39
N ALA A 124 -7.30 0.88 -21.20
CA ALA A 124 -6.81 2.00 -20.41
C ALA A 124 -6.73 1.71 -18.90
N SER A 125 -7.47 0.71 -18.41
CA SER A 125 -7.49 0.34 -17.00
C SER A 125 -6.48 -0.75 -16.62
N VAL A 126 -5.89 -1.43 -17.60
CA VAL A 126 -4.99 -2.58 -17.35
C VAL A 126 -3.75 -2.17 -16.54
N ILE A 127 -3.05 -1.12 -17.00
CA ILE A 127 -1.82 -0.65 -16.34
C ILE A 127 -2.10 -0.07 -14.94
N PRO A 128 -3.09 0.82 -14.75
CA PRO A 128 -3.45 1.27 -13.39
C PRO A 128 -3.82 0.12 -12.45
N GLN A 129 -4.62 -0.83 -12.88
CA GLN A 129 -4.99 -2.00 -12.07
C GLN A 129 -3.78 -2.90 -11.73
N LEU A 130 -2.85 -3.06 -12.66
CA LEU A 130 -1.61 -3.78 -12.40
C LEU A 130 -0.82 -3.10 -11.27
N TRP A 131 -0.66 -1.77 -11.33
CA TRP A 131 0.04 -1.02 -10.30
C TRP A 131 -0.63 -1.09 -8.93
N ASP A 132 -1.96 -1.03 -8.88
CA ASP A 132 -2.71 -1.16 -7.62
C ASP A 132 -2.51 -2.54 -6.98
N ARG A 133 -2.49 -3.60 -7.80
CA ARG A 133 -2.25 -4.98 -7.34
C ARG A 133 -0.81 -5.16 -6.86
N VAL A 134 0.17 -4.66 -7.60
CA VAL A 134 1.58 -4.69 -7.21
C VAL A 134 1.80 -3.94 -5.89
N ALA A 135 1.26 -2.72 -5.77
CA ALA A 135 1.39 -1.94 -4.55
C ALA A 135 0.73 -2.61 -3.34
N ARG A 136 -0.38 -3.31 -3.54
CA ARG A 136 -1.05 -4.10 -2.50
C ARG A 136 -0.17 -5.27 -2.06
N ALA A 137 0.32 -6.06 -3.02
CA ALA A 137 1.18 -7.21 -2.73
C ALA A 137 2.47 -6.79 -2.00
N LEU A 138 3.10 -5.68 -2.41
CA LEU A 138 4.27 -5.14 -1.71
C LEU A 138 3.94 -4.74 -0.27
N ARG A 139 2.81 -4.09 -0.01
CA ARG A 139 2.40 -3.76 1.36
C ARG A 139 2.16 -4.99 2.21
N GLU A 140 1.52 -6.01 1.66
CA GLU A 140 1.24 -7.27 2.37
C GLU A 140 2.53 -8.05 2.70
N LEU A 141 3.48 -8.11 1.76
CA LEU A 141 4.74 -8.81 1.94
C LEU A 141 5.71 -8.09 2.88
N LEU A 142 5.74 -6.77 2.81
CA LEU A 142 6.75 -5.94 3.47
C LEU A 142 6.24 -5.31 4.76
N ALA A 143 4.96 -5.50 5.08
CA ALA A 143 4.44 -5.08 6.37
C ALA A 143 5.31 -5.70 7.48
N PRO A 144 5.73 -4.93 8.48
CA PRO A 144 6.42 -5.51 9.61
C PRO A 144 5.50 -6.59 10.20
N VAL A 145 6.07 -7.77 10.41
CA VAL A 145 5.36 -8.82 11.17
C VAL A 145 5.14 -8.22 12.56
N ALA A 146 3.88 -7.91 12.88
CA ALA A 146 3.55 -7.52 14.23
C ALA A 146 3.86 -8.73 15.12
N GLU A 147 4.99 -8.69 15.79
CA GLU A 147 5.25 -9.64 16.87
C GLU A 147 4.20 -9.35 17.94
N VAL A 148 3.21 -10.21 18.02
CA VAL A 148 2.19 -10.16 19.05
C VAL A 148 2.92 -10.26 20.40
N GLY A 149 3.06 -9.13 21.09
CA GLY A 149 3.68 -9.05 22.42
C GLY A 149 5.11 -8.53 22.49
N ALA A 150 5.78 -8.17 21.40
CA ALA A 150 7.05 -7.46 21.52
C ALA A 150 6.81 -5.99 21.89
N PRO A 151 7.23 -5.52 23.05
CA PRO A 151 7.14 -4.11 23.39
C PRO A 151 8.13 -3.34 22.53
N GLY A 152 7.61 -2.49 21.60
CA GLY A 152 8.42 -1.60 20.80
C GLY A 152 9.35 -0.71 21.64
N PRO A 153 10.35 -0.04 21.05
CA PRO A 153 11.34 0.75 21.80
C PRO A 153 10.66 1.74 22.75
N GLU A 154 10.93 1.60 24.02
CA GLU A 154 10.29 2.35 25.11
C GLU A 154 10.34 3.88 24.92
N ARG A 155 11.37 4.36 24.21
CA ARG A 155 11.53 5.78 23.86
C ARG A 155 10.56 6.29 22.80
N LEU A 156 10.12 5.43 21.87
CA LEU A 156 9.13 5.79 20.86
C LEU A 156 7.72 5.71 21.41
N ARG A 157 7.45 4.73 22.30
CA ARG A 157 6.17 4.62 23.01
C ARG A 157 5.82 5.86 23.84
N LYS A 158 6.84 6.52 24.41
CA LYS A 158 6.67 7.75 25.22
C LYS A 158 6.49 9.02 24.36
N ARG A 159 6.81 9.00 23.08
CA ARG A 159 6.82 10.22 22.26
C ARG A 159 5.71 10.32 21.20
N PHE A 160 5.15 9.23 20.75
CA PHE A 160 4.20 9.27 19.65
C PHE A 160 3.04 8.30 19.89
N ALA A 161 1.97 8.79 20.46
CA ALA A 161 0.66 8.18 20.34
C ALA A 161 0.06 8.56 18.98
N LEU A 162 0.73 8.17 17.89
CA LEU A 162 0.17 8.30 16.57
C LEU A 162 -0.87 7.20 16.41
N GLY A 163 -2.11 7.53 16.75
CA GLY A 163 -3.24 6.74 16.36
C GLY A 163 -3.12 6.46 14.86
N ARG A 164 -3.25 5.19 14.48
CA ARG A 164 -3.30 4.75 13.09
C ARG A 164 -4.42 5.51 12.37
N SER A 165 -4.09 6.62 11.70
CA SER A 165 -4.93 7.19 10.65
C SER A 165 -4.74 6.39 9.37
N GLY A 166 -4.89 5.10 9.44
CA GLY A 166 -4.81 4.19 8.32
C GLY A 166 -5.87 3.14 8.50
N GLY A 167 -7.02 3.41 7.94
CA GLY A 167 -8.03 2.46 7.45
C GLY A 167 -8.06 1.04 7.98
N SER A 168 -7.86 0.81 9.27
CA SER A 168 -8.60 -0.25 9.91
C SER A 168 -10.05 0.21 9.81
N LYS A 169 -10.85 -0.50 9.03
CA LYS A 169 -12.27 -0.61 9.33
C LYS A 169 -12.35 -1.24 10.73
N SER A 170 -12.02 -0.46 11.78
CA SER A 170 -12.64 -0.72 13.03
C SER A 170 -14.11 -0.77 12.64
N SER A 171 -14.71 -1.92 12.78
CA SER A 171 -16.14 -2.04 12.70
C SER A 171 -16.63 -0.97 13.65
N SER A 172 -17.00 0.16 13.10
CA SER A 172 -17.48 1.31 13.83
C SER A 172 -18.91 0.99 14.29
N SER A 173 -19.05 -0.14 14.95
CA SER A 173 -20.28 -0.58 15.57
C SER A 173 -20.54 0.13 16.91
N GLY A 174 -19.60 0.95 17.36
CA GLY A 174 -19.78 1.74 18.57
C GLY A 174 -20.87 2.79 18.43
N PRO A 175 -21.55 3.14 19.52
CA PRO A 175 -22.65 4.11 19.53
C PRO A 175 -22.22 5.54 19.21
N PHE A 176 -20.91 5.81 19.22
CA PHE A 176 -20.33 7.15 18.97
C PHE A 176 -19.36 7.17 17.79
N SER A 177 -19.19 8.32 17.19
CA SER A 177 -18.09 8.65 16.27
C SER A 177 -17.26 9.81 16.84
N VAL A 178 -15.95 9.73 16.72
CA VAL A 178 -15.03 10.81 17.07
C VAL A 178 -14.59 11.49 15.78
N ARG A 179 -14.65 12.82 15.77
CA ARG A 179 -14.23 13.66 14.63
C ARG A 179 -13.31 14.76 15.11
N GLU A 180 -12.53 15.31 14.19
CA GLU A 180 -11.69 16.48 14.45
C GLU A 180 -10.73 16.28 15.64
N LEU A 181 -10.21 15.05 15.79
CA LEU A 181 -9.27 14.75 16.86
C LEU A 181 -7.94 15.45 16.59
N ALA A 182 -7.54 16.32 17.50
CA ALA A 182 -6.24 16.97 17.50
C ALA A 182 -5.50 16.67 18.80
N ALA A 183 -4.19 16.65 18.75
CA ALA A 183 -3.32 16.44 19.90
C ALA A 183 -2.16 17.45 19.85
N GLU A 184 -1.94 18.16 20.93
CA GLU A 184 -0.89 19.16 21.06
C GLU A 184 -0.10 18.93 22.35
N LEU A 185 1.20 19.17 22.31
CA LEU A 185 2.05 19.15 23.48
C LEU A 185 2.30 20.59 23.96
N VAL A 186 1.65 21.00 25.05
CA VAL A 186 1.78 22.34 25.63
C VAL A 186 2.45 22.22 27.00
N GLU A 187 3.56 22.92 27.20
CA GLU A 187 4.31 22.93 28.45
C GLU A 187 4.60 21.54 29.06
N GLY A 188 4.91 20.56 28.19
CA GLY A 188 5.21 19.18 28.63
C GLY A 188 3.98 18.33 28.95
N ARG A 189 2.77 18.82 28.74
CA ARG A 189 1.52 18.08 28.89
C ARG A 189 0.85 17.89 27.54
N TRP A 190 0.29 16.71 27.32
CA TRP A 190 -0.51 16.44 26.14
C TRP A 190 -1.94 16.99 26.33
N SER A 191 -2.37 17.79 25.39
CA SER A 191 -3.76 18.26 25.24
C SER A 191 -4.40 17.57 24.06
N PHE A 192 -5.55 16.95 24.27
CA PHE A 192 -6.34 16.33 23.21
C PHE A 192 -7.65 17.07 23.06
N SER A 193 -8.02 17.40 21.84
CA SER A 193 -9.33 17.97 21.54
C SER A 193 -9.99 17.16 20.43
N GLY A 194 -11.32 17.10 20.46
CA GLY A 194 -12.06 16.37 19.45
C GLY A 194 -13.56 16.53 19.65
N ARG A 195 -14.32 16.12 18.64
CA ARG A 195 -15.78 16.15 18.67
C ARG A 195 -16.31 14.73 18.72
N VAL A 196 -17.08 14.42 19.76
CA VAL A 196 -17.77 13.14 19.93
C VAL A 196 -19.23 13.31 19.49
N GLN A 197 -19.66 12.50 18.53
CA GLN A 197 -21.01 12.55 18.01
C GLN A 197 -21.70 11.19 18.18
N PRO A 198 -22.87 11.12 18.85
CA PRO A 198 -23.65 9.90 18.91
C PRO A 198 -24.21 9.56 17.53
N ARG A 199 -24.18 8.27 17.16
CA ARG A 199 -24.69 7.78 15.86
C ARG A 199 -26.20 7.63 15.83
N ARG A 200 -26.83 7.54 16.99
CA ARG A 200 -28.28 7.43 17.12
C ARG A 200 -28.78 8.48 18.10
N ARG A 201 -29.92 9.06 17.83
CA ARG A 201 -30.59 9.95 18.78
C ARG A 201 -31.14 9.11 19.95
N ALA A 202 -30.79 9.51 21.16
CA ALA A 202 -31.33 8.97 22.40
C ALA A 202 -31.51 10.12 23.40
N GLN A 203 -32.37 9.87 24.40
CA GLN A 203 -32.67 10.90 25.41
C GLN A 203 -31.50 11.13 26.38
N ALA A 204 -30.69 10.13 26.61
CA ALA A 204 -29.50 10.22 27.44
C ALA A 204 -28.41 9.26 26.93
N TRP A 205 -27.17 9.66 27.09
CA TRP A 205 -25.98 8.88 26.78
C TRP A 205 -25.04 8.89 27.97
N GLN A 206 -24.46 7.74 28.26
CA GLN A 206 -23.33 7.62 29.18
C GLN A 206 -22.12 7.19 28.35
N ALA A 207 -21.04 7.97 28.43
CA ALA A 207 -19.79 7.67 27.74
C ALA A 207 -18.66 7.71 28.76
N THR A 208 -17.75 6.76 28.66
CA THR A 208 -16.48 6.74 29.38
C THR A 208 -15.38 7.07 28.40
N ILE A 209 -14.51 7.99 28.75
CA ILE A 209 -13.34 8.37 27.94
C ILE A 209 -12.12 7.81 28.63
N GLU A 210 -11.38 7.00 27.87
CA GLU A 210 -10.12 6.42 28.32
C GLU A 210 -9.03 6.79 27.29
N LEU A 211 -7.89 7.22 27.79
CA LEU A 211 -6.70 7.47 26.98
C LEU A 211 -5.73 6.33 27.19
N HIS A 212 -5.23 5.79 26.10
CA HIS A 212 -4.23 4.75 26.14
C HIS A 212 -3.03 5.13 25.27
N SER A 213 -1.84 4.79 25.72
CA SER A 213 -0.69 4.74 24.83
C SER A 213 -0.89 3.60 23.83
N CYS A 214 -0.48 3.83 22.59
CA CYS A 214 -0.61 2.81 21.53
C CYS A 214 0.75 2.20 21.20
N GLY A 215 0.79 0.89 21.03
CA GLY A 215 1.90 0.19 20.41
C GLY A 215 1.99 0.51 18.90
N GLU A 216 3.04 0.06 18.25
CA GLU A 216 3.24 0.23 16.80
C GLU A 216 2.13 -0.42 15.95
N ASP A 217 1.48 -1.43 16.49
CA ASP A 217 0.34 -2.13 15.89
C ASP A 217 -1.00 -1.43 16.14
N GLY A 218 -1.00 -0.34 16.92
CA GLY A 218 -2.20 0.40 17.32
C GLY A 218 -2.99 -0.26 18.45
N SER A 219 -2.44 -1.29 19.10
CA SER A 219 -3.05 -1.86 20.30
C SER A 219 -2.88 -0.91 21.50
N ALA A 220 -3.86 -0.88 22.39
CA ALA A 220 -3.76 -0.17 23.65
C ALA A 220 -2.72 -0.88 24.55
N VAL A 221 -1.72 -0.13 25.03
CA VAL A 221 -0.62 -0.68 25.83
C VAL A 221 -0.77 -0.30 27.29
N GLU A 222 -0.96 0.97 27.57
CA GLU A 222 -1.02 1.49 28.94
C GLU A 222 -2.10 2.57 29.02
N GLN A 223 -2.91 2.51 30.05
CA GLN A 223 -3.89 3.55 30.32
C GLN A 223 -3.18 4.79 30.85
N LEU A 224 -3.51 5.93 30.30
CA LEU A 224 -2.95 7.22 30.69
C LEU A 224 -3.91 7.93 31.64
N ASP A 225 -3.39 8.53 32.68
CA ASP A 225 -4.16 9.34 33.60
C ASP A 225 -4.62 10.63 32.92
N ILE A 226 -5.91 10.91 33.03
CA ILE A 226 -6.52 12.14 32.55
C ILE A 226 -6.54 13.13 33.72
N ALA A 227 -5.69 14.15 33.64
CA ALA A 227 -5.62 15.17 34.69
C ALA A 227 -6.86 16.07 34.69
N GLU A 228 -7.34 16.44 33.53
CA GLU A 228 -8.52 17.32 33.36
C GLU A 228 -9.31 16.89 32.14
N LEU A 229 -10.64 16.90 32.26
CA LEU A 229 -11.56 16.59 31.15
C LEU A 229 -12.64 17.66 31.08
N TRP A 230 -12.69 18.33 29.94
CA TRP A 230 -13.71 19.35 29.64
C TRP A 230 -14.63 18.82 28.56
N LEU A 231 -15.94 18.88 28.80
CA LEU A 231 -16.96 18.50 27.85
C LEU A 231 -17.89 19.69 27.63
N GLU A 232 -17.92 20.21 26.40
CA GLU A 232 -18.83 21.28 26.01
C GLU A 232 -19.88 20.74 25.05
N PRO A 233 -21.18 20.97 25.29
CA PRO A 233 -22.19 20.62 24.32
C PRO A 233 -22.10 21.54 23.10
N VAL A 234 -21.93 20.94 21.93
CA VAL A 234 -22.02 21.68 20.66
C VAL A 234 -23.48 21.73 20.25
N VAL A 235 -24.09 22.88 20.37
CA VAL A 235 -25.46 23.16 19.87
C VAL A 235 -25.31 23.65 18.43
N GLU A 236 -25.62 22.78 17.46
CA GLU A 236 -25.79 23.20 16.06
C GLU A 236 -27.19 23.80 15.93
N PHE A 237 -27.27 25.08 15.56
CA PHE A 237 -28.49 25.77 15.24
C PHE A 237 -28.92 25.53 13.80
#